data_f6529e71b1f5873c9efe387a083deee7
#
_entry.id   f6529e71b1f5873c9efe387a083deee7
#
_cell.length_a   1.000
_cell.length_b   1.000
_cell.length_c   1.000
_cell.angle_alpha   90.00
_cell.angle_beta   90.00
_cell.angle_gamma   90.00
#
_symmetry.space_group_name_H-M   'P 1'
#
loop_
_entity.id
_entity.type
_entity.pdbx_description
1 polymer ?
#
loop_
_entity_poly.entity_id
_entity_poly.type
_entity_poly.pdbx_seq_one_letter_code
_entity_poly.pdbx_strand_id
1 'polypeptide(L)'
;MTTLIESDEHKSLRAAVAAFAGTHPHTSNAEDGRRLWQDAAKLGYIGVNLPEAYGGGGAGITELSLVLEELGAAGNPLLMMIVSPAICGTVIARFGTEEQKREWLPPLADGTRLMAFGITEPDAGSNSHRITTTARRDAATGDWILTGRKVFVSGVDIADATLIVGRTEDARTGRLKPCLFIVPRDAPGFERRPIDMELDAVERQFELTLDDVRLPADALVGDEDAGLLQLFAGLNPERVMTAAFGIGMGRYALGKALAYARERTVWKTPIGAHQAIAHPLAQAHIDLELARLMMQKAAQLYDAGDDAGAGEAANMAKYAAGEACVKAVDQAVHTLGGNGLTREYGLGRLITASRVARIAPVSREMILNYVSHQTLGLPKSY
;
A
#
# COMPACT_ATOMS: atom_id res chain seq x y z
N MET A 1 -8.18 -26.14 -4.90
CA MET A 1 -6.75 -26.10 -4.52
C MET A 1 -6.15 -24.88 -5.20
N THR A 2 -5.79 -23.87 -4.45
CA THR A 2 -5.09 -22.68 -4.95
C THR A 2 -3.65 -23.10 -5.29
N THR A 3 -3.29 -23.08 -6.58
CA THR A 3 -1.91 -23.36 -7.00
C THR A 3 -1.08 -22.10 -6.78
N LEU A 4 -0.08 -22.18 -5.93
CA LEU A 4 0.92 -21.08 -5.73
C LEU A 4 1.85 -20.90 -6.94
N ILE A 5 1.61 -21.63 -8.02
CA ILE A 5 2.37 -21.51 -9.27
C ILE A 5 1.68 -20.45 -10.13
N GLU A 6 2.44 -19.46 -10.55
CA GLU A 6 1.94 -18.42 -11.46
C GLU A 6 1.47 -19.06 -12.78
N SER A 7 0.27 -18.66 -13.21
CA SER A 7 -0.27 -19.06 -14.51
C SER A 7 0.54 -18.42 -15.65
N ASP A 8 0.31 -18.86 -16.88
CA ASP A 8 0.98 -18.27 -18.04
C ASP A 8 0.49 -16.83 -18.29
N GLU A 9 -0.76 -16.51 -17.92
CA GLU A 9 -1.29 -15.14 -17.92
C GLU A 9 -0.53 -14.26 -16.93
N HIS A 10 -0.28 -14.73 -15.70
CA HIS A 10 0.49 -13.99 -14.70
C HIS A 10 1.92 -13.74 -15.15
N LYS A 11 2.58 -14.75 -15.75
CA LYS A 11 3.93 -14.58 -16.32
C LYS A 11 3.93 -13.56 -17.46
N SER A 12 2.91 -13.59 -18.31
CA SER A 12 2.73 -12.63 -19.40
C SER A 12 2.50 -11.21 -18.88
N LEU A 13 1.66 -11.06 -17.85
CA LEU A 13 1.44 -9.77 -17.19
C LEU A 13 2.75 -9.23 -16.59
N ARG A 14 3.51 -10.05 -15.84
CA ARG A 14 4.82 -9.65 -15.30
C ARG A 14 5.77 -9.19 -16.40
N ALA A 15 5.88 -9.93 -17.48
CA ALA A 15 6.75 -9.58 -18.59
C ALA A 15 6.35 -8.26 -19.25
N ALA A 16 5.04 -8.02 -19.44
CA ALA A 16 4.52 -6.78 -20.00
C ALA A 16 4.78 -5.59 -19.09
N VAL A 17 4.52 -5.73 -17.76
CA VAL A 17 4.79 -4.67 -16.78
C VAL A 17 6.28 -4.40 -16.65
N ALA A 18 7.13 -5.41 -16.62
CA ALA A 18 8.59 -5.24 -16.56
C ALA A 18 9.12 -4.50 -17.79
N ALA A 19 8.62 -4.83 -19.00
CA ALA A 19 8.97 -4.13 -20.23
C ALA A 19 8.53 -2.65 -20.18
N PHE A 20 7.30 -2.38 -19.76
CA PHE A 20 6.76 -1.03 -19.55
C PHE A 20 7.59 -0.25 -18.53
N ALA A 21 7.85 -0.82 -17.35
CA ALA A 21 8.61 -0.19 -16.29
C ALA A 21 10.06 0.13 -16.72
N GLY A 22 10.67 -0.72 -17.53
CA GLY A 22 12.01 -0.52 -18.09
C GLY A 22 12.13 0.71 -19.02
N THR A 23 11.03 1.23 -19.55
CA THR A 23 11.01 2.46 -20.35
C THR A 23 10.94 3.75 -19.50
N HIS A 24 10.69 3.63 -18.19
CA HIS A 24 10.55 4.75 -17.27
C HIS A 24 11.72 4.74 -16.27
N PRO A 25 12.63 5.70 -16.35
CA PRO A 25 13.72 5.81 -15.38
C PRO A 25 13.13 6.10 -13.99
N HIS A 26 13.86 5.67 -12.97
CA HIS A 26 13.46 6.00 -11.60
C HIS A 26 13.35 7.52 -11.40
N THR A 27 12.29 7.94 -10.74
CA THR A 27 12.07 9.34 -10.39
C THR A 27 11.49 9.49 -8.98
N SER A 28 11.88 10.57 -8.29
CA SER A 28 11.19 11.16 -7.14
C SER A 28 10.49 12.48 -7.51
N ASN A 29 10.54 12.86 -8.79
CA ASN A 29 9.89 14.06 -9.29
C ASN A 29 8.38 13.80 -9.45
N ALA A 30 7.56 14.70 -8.90
CA ALA A 30 6.10 14.56 -8.92
C ALA A 30 5.49 14.58 -10.34
N GLU A 31 6.10 15.31 -11.28
CA GLU A 31 5.63 15.37 -12.67
C GLU A 31 5.89 14.06 -13.40
N ASP A 32 7.09 13.52 -13.28
CA ASP A 32 7.44 12.21 -13.86
C ASP A 32 6.63 11.07 -13.23
N GLY A 33 6.41 11.12 -11.92
CA GLY A 33 5.53 10.17 -11.21
C GLY A 33 4.08 10.22 -11.73
N ARG A 34 3.56 11.43 -11.99
CA ARG A 34 2.25 11.60 -12.60
C ARG A 34 2.20 11.04 -14.02
N ARG A 35 3.24 11.26 -14.82
CA ARG A 35 3.35 10.69 -16.17
C ARG A 35 3.35 9.16 -16.12
N LEU A 36 4.18 8.57 -15.25
CA LEU A 36 4.22 7.12 -15.06
C LEU A 36 2.83 6.56 -14.65
N TRP A 37 2.13 7.24 -13.74
CA TRP A 37 0.75 6.89 -13.37
C TRP A 37 -0.19 6.88 -14.56
N GLN A 38 -0.20 7.97 -15.34
CA GLN A 38 -1.06 8.10 -16.53
C GLN A 38 -0.74 7.07 -17.60
N ASP A 39 0.54 6.76 -17.82
CA ASP A 39 0.95 5.77 -18.80
C ASP A 39 0.61 4.33 -18.33
N ALA A 40 0.74 4.04 -17.04
CA ALA A 40 0.28 2.79 -16.44
C ALA A 40 -1.25 2.64 -16.53
N ALA A 41 -1.99 3.74 -16.31
CA ALA A 41 -3.44 3.78 -16.42
C ALA A 41 -3.94 3.47 -17.84
N LYS A 42 -3.32 4.05 -18.87
CA LYS A 42 -3.64 3.76 -20.29
C LYS A 42 -3.50 2.28 -20.66
N LEU A 43 -2.63 1.56 -19.95
CA LEU A 43 -2.43 0.12 -20.13
C LEU A 43 -3.34 -0.73 -19.23
N GLY A 44 -4.22 -0.11 -18.45
CA GLY A 44 -5.16 -0.78 -17.54
C GLY A 44 -4.52 -1.29 -16.24
N TYR A 45 -3.25 -0.96 -15.97
CA TYR A 45 -2.53 -1.48 -14.79
C TYR A 45 -3.06 -0.91 -13.48
N ILE A 46 -3.60 0.32 -13.50
CA ILE A 46 -4.09 0.99 -12.29
C ILE A 46 -5.42 0.38 -11.81
N GLY A 47 -6.33 0.13 -12.73
CA GLY A 47 -7.68 -0.38 -12.44
C GLY A 47 -7.83 -1.89 -12.60
N VAL A 48 -6.74 -2.65 -12.67
CA VAL A 48 -6.77 -4.08 -12.98
C VAL A 48 -7.65 -4.89 -12.02
N ASN A 49 -7.72 -4.51 -10.74
CA ASN A 49 -8.52 -5.14 -9.68
C ASN A 49 -9.95 -4.62 -9.56
N LEU A 50 -10.32 -3.58 -10.30
CA LEU A 50 -11.66 -2.99 -10.22
C LEU A 50 -12.63 -3.71 -11.17
N PRO A 51 -13.96 -3.72 -10.87
CA PRO A 51 -14.92 -4.47 -11.67
C PRO A 51 -15.03 -3.94 -13.11
N GLU A 52 -15.15 -4.85 -14.09
CA GLU A 52 -15.34 -4.53 -15.51
C GLU A 52 -16.57 -3.64 -15.77
N ALA A 53 -17.65 -3.84 -15.01
CA ALA A 53 -18.87 -3.04 -15.11
C ALA A 53 -18.64 -1.53 -14.90
N TYR A 54 -17.52 -1.17 -14.29
CA TYR A 54 -17.11 0.22 -14.03
C TYR A 54 -15.78 0.58 -14.73
N GLY A 55 -15.42 -0.15 -15.78
CA GLY A 55 -14.24 0.14 -16.60
C GLY A 55 -12.92 -0.38 -16.05
N GLY A 56 -12.94 -1.19 -14.99
CA GLY A 56 -11.76 -1.89 -14.47
C GLY A 56 -11.41 -3.16 -15.24
N GLY A 57 -10.33 -3.82 -14.85
CA GLY A 57 -9.86 -5.05 -15.50
C GLY A 57 -10.60 -6.32 -15.07
N GLY A 58 -11.45 -6.27 -14.05
CA GLY A 58 -12.18 -7.44 -13.53
C GLY A 58 -11.32 -8.53 -12.92
N ALA A 59 -10.02 -8.29 -12.77
CA ALA A 59 -9.08 -9.20 -12.10
C ALA A 59 -9.09 -8.99 -10.58
N GLY A 60 -8.04 -9.40 -9.89
CA GLY A 60 -7.99 -9.36 -8.42
C GLY A 60 -6.82 -8.55 -7.86
N ILE A 61 -6.70 -8.61 -6.56
CA ILE A 61 -5.53 -8.10 -5.82
C ILE A 61 -4.28 -8.90 -6.20
N THR A 62 -4.43 -10.14 -6.65
CA THR A 62 -3.34 -10.95 -7.18
C THR A 62 -2.65 -10.20 -8.33
N GLU A 63 -3.37 -9.84 -9.38
CA GLU A 63 -2.82 -9.16 -10.56
C GLU A 63 -2.31 -7.76 -10.22
N LEU A 64 -3.04 -7.00 -9.40
CA LEU A 64 -2.57 -5.67 -8.96
C LEU A 64 -1.24 -5.77 -8.18
N SER A 65 -1.06 -6.80 -7.36
CA SER A 65 0.19 -7.05 -6.63
C SER A 65 1.36 -7.37 -7.55
N LEU A 66 1.13 -8.14 -8.63
CA LEU A 66 2.13 -8.41 -9.66
C LEU A 66 2.59 -7.12 -10.35
N VAL A 67 1.64 -6.25 -10.71
CA VAL A 67 1.95 -4.94 -11.31
C VAL A 67 2.84 -4.11 -10.40
N LEU A 68 2.45 -3.94 -9.14
CA LEU A 68 3.23 -3.12 -8.20
C LEU A 68 4.61 -3.70 -7.91
N GLU A 69 4.71 -5.03 -7.80
CA GLU A 69 5.99 -5.71 -7.58
C GLU A 69 6.95 -5.44 -8.75
N GLU A 70 6.50 -5.56 -10.01
CA GLU A 70 7.37 -5.34 -11.18
C GLU A 70 7.74 -3.86 -11.35
N LEU A 71 6.82 -2.93 -11.12
CA LEU A 71 7.13 -1.49 -11.08
C LEU A 71 8.19 -1.19 -10.00
N GLY A 72 8.03 -1.78 -8.83
CA GLY A 72 9.00 -1.67 -7.74
C GLY A 72 10.37 -2.26 -8.07
N ALA A 73 10.40 -3.40 -8.77
CA ALA A 73 11.64 -4.05 -9.22
C ALA A 73 12.39 -3.26 -10.29
N ALA A 74 11.70 -2.37 -11.02
CA ALA A 74 12.30 -1.39 -11.92
C ALA A 74 12.73 -0.08 -11.22
N GLY A 75 12.44 0.06 -9.92
CA GLY A 75 12.77 1.24 -9.11
C GLY A 75 11.68 2.31 -9.02
N ASN A 76 10.49 2.03 -9.53
CA ASN A 76 9.36 2.96 -9.61
C ASN A 76 8.10 2.43 -8.88
N PRO A 77 8.16 2.14 -7.58
CA PRO A 77 6.98 1.70 -6.85
C PRO A 77 5.99 2.87 -6.74
N LEU A 78 4.77 2.69 -7.25
CA LEU A 78 3.68 3.67 -7.16
C LEU A 78 2.89 3.44 -5.88
N LEU A 79 3.16 4.21 -4.82
CA LEU A 79 2.49 4.09 -3.53
C LEU A 79 0.96 4.27 -3.66
N MET A 80 0.51 5.18 -4.54
CA MET A 80 -0.92 5.41 -4.73
C MET A 80 -1.67 4.21 -5.32
N MET A 81 -0.99 3.20 -5.88
CA MET A 81 -1.64 1.92 -6.23
C MET A 81 -2.11 1.14 -5.00
N ILE A 82 -1.42 1.29 -3.86
CA ILE A 82 -1.87 0.71 -2.59
C ILE A 82 -3.11 1.46 -2.11
N VAL A 83 -3.08 2.79 -2.17
CA VAL A 83 -4.09 3.64 -1.53
C VAL A 83 -5.36 3.73 -2.39
N SER A 84 -5.22 4.12 -3.66
CA SER A 84 -6.37 4.47 -4.49
C SER A 84 -7.14 3.23 -4.99
N PRO A 85 -6.62 2.34 -5.85
CA PRO A 85 -7.39 1.20 -6.29
C PRO A 85 -7.52 0.08 -5.24
N ALA A 86 -6.45 -0.25 -4.49
CA ALA A 86 -6.49 -1.42 -3.61
C ALA A 86 -7.25 -1.19 -2.30
N ILE A 87 -7.17 0.01 -1.70
CA ILE A 87 -7.98 0.34 -0.51
C ILE A 87 -9.29 0.96 -0.93
N CYS A 88 -9.26 2.20 -1.46
CA CYS A 88 -10.46 2.99 -1.66
C CYS A 88 -11.37 2.38 -2.74
N GLY A 89 -10.80 2.03 -3.90
CA GLY A 89 -11.55 1.40 -4.99
C GLY A 89 -12.20 0.08 -4.58
N THR A 90 -11.47 -0.78 -3.86
CA THR A 90 -12.01 -2.05 -3.36
C THR A 90 -13.15 -1.85 -2.34
N VAL A 91 -13.00 -0.90 -1.41
CA VAL A 91 -14.05 -0.59 -0.42
C VAL A 91 -15.30 -0.07 -1.10
N ILE A 92 -15.16 0.86 -2.05
CA ILE A 92 -16.30 1.39 -2.81
C ILE A 92 -16.94 0.31 -3.67
N ALA A 93 -16.16 -0.53 -4.34
CA ALA A 93 -16.68 -1.62 -5.17
C ALA A 93 -17.51 -2.63 -4.37
N ARG A 94 -17.08 -2.95 -3.13
CA ARG A 94 -17.77 -3.93 -2.27
C ARG A 94 -18.97 -3.33 -1.52
N PHE A 95 -18.89 -2.07 -1.08
CA PHE A 95 -19.86 -1.51 -0.12
C PHE A 95 -20.47 -0.18 -0.53
N GLY A 96 -19.94 0.50 -1.53
CA GLY A 96 -20.51 1.74 -2.03
C GLY A 96 -21.92 1.57 -2.60
N THR A 97 -22.73 2.63 -2.58
CA THR A 97 -23.99 2.67 -3.31
C THR A 97 -23.73 2.61 -4.82
N GLU A 98 -24.75 2.33 -5.61
CA GLU A 98 -24.59 2.32 -7.08
C GLU A 98 -24.17 3.69 -7.63
N GLU A 99 -24.63 4.78 -7.00
CA GLU A 99 -24.24 6.15 -7.32
C GLU A 99 -22.74 6.37 -7.02
N GLN A 100 -22.28 5.98 -5.83
CA GLN A 100 -20.87 6.07 -5.46
C GLN A 100 -19.99 5.23 -6.39
N LYS A 101 -20.40 4.01 -6.74
CA LYS A 101 -19.66 3.17 -7.68
C LYS A 101 -19.53 3.79 -9.05
N ARG A 102 -20.65 4.33 -9.61
CA ARG A 102 -20.67 4.99 -10.92
C ARG A 102 -19.86 6.29 -10.93
N GLU A 103 -19.82 7.01 -9.82
CA GLU A 103 -19.06 8.26 -9.71
C GLU A 103 -17.57 8.02 -9.58
N TRP A 104 -17.17 7.04 -8.76
CA TRP A 104 -15.76 6.90 -8.34
C TRP A 104 -15.01 5.79 -9.06
N LEU A 105 -15.61 4.64 -9.35
CA LEU A 105 -14.86 3.51 -9.88
C LEU A 105 -14.33 3.73 -11.30
N PRO A 106 -15.09 4.29 -12.28
CA PRO A 106 -14.56 4.51 -13.60
C PRO A 106 -13.33 5.43 -13.62
N PRO A 107 -13.34 6.63 -12.99
CA PRO A 107 -12.17 7.49 -13.00
C PRO A 107 -11.01 6.99 -12.12
N LEU A 108 -11.26 6.12 -11.14
CA LEU A 108 -10.20 5.42 -10.42
C LEU A 108 -9.57 4.33 -11.29
N ALA A 109 -10.36 3.62 -12.10
CA ALA A 109 -9.87 2.57 -12.99
C ALA A 109 -9.03 3.11 -14.14
N ASP A 110 -9.43 4.20 -14.76
CA ASP A 110 -8.70 4.85 -15.84
C ASP A 110 -7.60 5.81 -15.34
N GLY A 111 -7.44 5.95 -14.02
CA GLY A 111 -6.40 6.75 -13.38
C GLY A 111 -6.56 8.27 -13.53
N THR A 112 -7.72 8.77 -14.03
CA THR A 112 -7.99 10.21 -14.17
C THR A 112 -8.31 10.89 -12.85
N ARG A 113 -8.81 10.13 -11.86
CA ARG A 113 -8.94 10.57 -10.47
C ARG A 113 -8.17 9.65 -9.53
N LEU A 114 -7.80 10.20 -8.39
CA LEU A 114 -7.12 9.53 -7.31
C LEU A 114 -7.90 9.73 -6.01
N MET A 115 -7.85 8.72 -5.15
CA MET A 115 -8.41 8.82 -3.80
C MET A 115 -7.32 8.53 -2.77
N ALA A 116 -7.18 9.39 -1.76
CA ALA A 116 -6.34 9.18 -0.60
C ALA A 116 -7.09 8.42 0.50
N PHE A 117 -6.36 7.89 1.50
CA PHE A 117 -6.94 7.17 2.63
C PHE A 117 -6.39 7.69 3.95
N GLY A 118 -7.28 8.06 4.89
CA GLY A 118 -6.91 8.65 6.17
C GLY A 118 -7.50 7.89 7.37
N ILE A 119 -6.66 7.15 8.12
CA ILE A 119 -7.05 6.45 9.35
C ILE A 119 -6.23 6.92 10.55
N THR A 120 -4.91 7.02 10.40
CA THR A 120 -3.95 7.30 11.49
C THR A 120 -4.16 8.70 12.08
N GLU A 121 -4.09 8.81 13.40
CA GLU A 121 -4.18 10.08 14.13
C GLU A 121 -2.91 10.31 14.96
N PRO A 122 -2.61 11.56 15.39
CA PRO A 122 -1.42 11.84 16.18
C PRO A 122 -1.25 10.92 17.40
N ASP A 123 -2.36 10.58 18.08
CA ASP A 123 -2.37 9.77 19.29
C ASP A 123 -2.91 8.33 19.06
N ALA A 124 -3.18 7.94 17.83
CA ALA A 124 -3.74 6.63 17.47
C ALA A 124 -3.11 6.08 16.18
N GLY A 125 -1.87 5.61 16.28
CA GLY A 125 -1.16 4.86 15.23
C GLY A 125 -1.42 3.37 15.36
N SER A 126 -0.55 2.63 16.07
CA SER A 126 -0.67 1.16 16.24
C SER A 126 -1.99 0.72 16.87
N ASN A 127 -2.56 1.53 17.75
CA ASN A 127 -3.89 1.29 18.32
C ASN A 127 -4.96 2.13 17.62
N SER A 128 -5.30 1.76 16.39
CA SER A 128 -6.34 2.40 15.60
C SER A 128 -7.76 2.33 16.24
N HIS A 129 -7.96 1.46 17.23
CA HIS A 129 -9.19 1.43 18.00
C HIS A 129 -9.40 2.69 18.88
N ARG A 130 -8.37 3.52 19.04
CA ARG A 130 -8.42 4.76 19.81
C ARG A 130 -8.53 6.03 18.97
N ILE A 131 -8.78 5.91 17.66
CA ILE A 131 -9.04 7.10 16.83
C ILE A 131 -10.17 7.94 17.44
N THR A 132 -10.04 9.24 17.35
CA THR A 132 -10.94 10.23 17.98
C THR A 132 -11.72 11.06 16.95
N THR A 133 -11.37 10.99 15.66
CA THR A 133 -12.16 11.63 14.61
C THR A 133 -13.60 11.14 14.67
N THR A 134 -14.54 12.06 14.89
CA THR A 134 -15.97 11.76 15.01
C THR A 134 -16.75 12.23 13.80
N ALA A 135 -17.82 11.53 13.51
CA ALA A 135 -18.84 11.93 12.55
C ALA A 135 -20.19 11.93 13.27
N ARG A 136 -20.90 13.03 13.22
CA ARG A 136 -22.25 13.16 13.79
C ARG A 136 -23.24 13.57 12.70
N ARG A 137 -24.50 13.10 12.79
CA ARG A 137 -25.55 13.56 11.91
C ARG A 137 -26.09 14.90 12.36
N ASP A 138 -26.29 15.81 11.43
CA ASP A 138 -27.09 17.00 11.63
C ASP A 138 -28.58 16.59 11.63
N ALA A 139 -29.26 16.82 12.74
CA ALA A 139 -30.66 16.40 12.92
C ALA A 139 -31.63 17.13 11.98
N ALA A 140 -31.28 18.33 11.47
CA ALA A 140 -32.12 19.12 10.61
C ALA A 140 -32.02 18.73 9.13
N THR A 141 -30.80 18.38 8.65
CA THR A 141 -30.53 18.10 7.23
C THR A 141 -30.28 16.63 6.95
N GLY A 142 -29.88 15.85 7.95
CA GLY A 142 -29.40 14.46 7.77
C GLY A 142 -27.94 14.37 7.30
N ASP A 143 -27.28 15.50 7.07
CA ASP A 143 -25.88 15.56 6.66
C ASP A 143 -24.94 15.07 7.77
N TRP A 144 -23.74 14.71 7.37
CA TRP A 144 -22.67 14.36 8.28
C TRP A 144 -21.81 15.59 8.62
N ILE A 145 -21.34 15.67 9.84
CA ILE A 145 -20.36 16.66 10.30
C ILE A 145 -19.18 15.90 10.89
N LEU A 146 -18.01 16.04 10.24
CA LEU A 146 -16.78 15.38 10.64
C LEU A 146 -15.84 16.35 11.33
N THR A 147 -15.35 15.94 12.52
CA THR A 147 -14.38 16.73 13.30
C THR A 147 -13.26 15.82 13.76
N GLY A 148 -12.00 16.22 13.55
CA GLY A 148 -10.83 15.46 13.99
C GLY A 148 -9.56 15.79 13.23
N ARG A 149 -8.55 14.94 13.39
CA ARG A 149 -7.23 15.10 12.75
C ARG A 149 -6.75 13.76 12.23
N LYS A 150 -6.04 13.79 11.08
CA LYS A 150 -5.33 12.63 10.53
C LYS A 150 -3.87 12.99 10.26
N VAL A 151 -2.99 12.02 10.30
CA VAL A 151 -1.55 12.22 10.07
C VAL A 151 -0.99 11.10 9.20
N PHE A 152 0.10 11.38 8.49
CA PHE A 152 0.74 10.47 7.54
C PHE A 152 -0.22 10.00 6.44
N VAL A 153 -1.01 10.92 5.90
CA VAL A 153 -1.89 10.66 4.76
C VAL A 153 -1.16 10.95 3.47
N SER A 154 -0.98 9.93 2.64
CA SER A 154 -0.20 10.00 1.40
C SER A 154 -1.00 10.61 0.26
N GLY A 155 -0.36 11.49 -0.53
CA GLY A 155 -0.86 11.92 -1.83
C GLY A 155 -2.13 12.77 -1.82
N VAL A 156 -2.51 13.37 -0.69
CA VAL A 156 -3.73 14.19 -0.56
C VAL A 156 -3.69 15.43 -1.47
N ASP A 157 -2.51 15.89 -1.82
CA ASP A 157 -2.32 17.04 -2.71
C ASP A 157 -2.64 16.74 -4.18
N ILE A 158 -2.60 15.46 -4.56
CA ILE A 158 -2.94 15.01 -5.90
C ILE A 158 -4.29 14.26 -5.98
N ALA A 159 -4.83 13.84 -4.83
CA ALA A 159 -6.11 13.13 -4.77
C ALA A 159 -7.31 14.07 -4.95
N ASP A 160 -8.38 13.56 -5.54
CA ASP A 160 -9.65 14.28 -5.76
C ASP A 160 -10.57 14.19 -4.53
N ALA A 161 -10.44 13.11 -3.76
CA ALA A 161 -11.10 12.91 -2.48
C ALA A 161 -10.22 12.10 -1.53
N THR A 162 -10.60 12.08 -0.26
CA THR A 162 -9.98 11.25 0.76
C THR A 162 -11.04 10.38 1.42
N LEU A 163 -10.82 9.06 1.44
CA LEU A 163 -11.63 8.14 2.23
C LEU A 163 -11.17 8.22 3.68
N ILE A 164 -11.95 8.88 4.53
CA ILE A 164 -11.64 9.12 5.94
C ILE A 164 -12.33 8.10 6.84
N VAL A 165 -11.55 7.51 7.75
CA VAL A 165 -12.09 6.69 8.83
C VAL A 165 -12.47 7.61 9.99
N GLY A 166 -13.76 7.79 10.20
CA GLY A 166 -14.33 8.45 11.37
C GLY A 166 -15.00 7.45 12.31
N ARG A 167 -15.63 7.95 13.37
CA ARG A 167 -16.42 7.15 14.31
C ARG A 167 -17.77 7.80 14.54
N THR A 168 -18.81 7.00 14.45
CA THR A 168 -20.18 7.39 14.82
C THR A 168 -20.54 6.77 16.16
N GLU A 169 -21.43 7.42 16.90
CA GLU A 169 -21.98 6.87 18.14
C GLU A 169 -23.12 5.91 17.82
N ASP A 170 -23.02 4.68 18.31
CA ASP A 170 -24.10 3.72 18.26
C ASP A 170 -25.22 4.16 19.22
N ALA A 171 -26.37 4.48 18.67
CA ALA A 171 -27.51 5.05 19.42
C ALA A 171 -28.01 4.13 20.55
N ARG A 172 -27.78 2.82 20.46
CA ARG A 172 -28.23 1.84 21.45
C ARG A 172 -27.23 1.66 22.59
N THR A 173 -25.93 1.69 22.28
CA THR A 173 -24.88 1.34 23.25
C THR A 173 -24.02 2.52 23.69
N GLY A 174 -24.13 3.68 23.04
CA GLY A 174 -23.26 4.84 23.23
C GLY A 174 -21.80 4.60 22.83
N ARG A 175 -21.48 3.44 22.23
CA ARG A 175 -20.11 3.11 21.84
C ARG A 175 -19.79 3.70 20.47
N LEU A 176 -18.59 4.22 20.34
CA LEU A 176 -18.08 4.71 19.06
C LEU A 176 -17.67 3.52 18.17
N LYS A 177 -18.18 3.49 16.93
CA LYS A 177 -17.90 2.48 15.92
C LYS A 177 -17.29 3.12 14.68
N PRO A 178 -16.32 2.49 13.98
CA PRO A 178 -15.70 3.07 12.79
C PRO A 178 -16.70 3.15 11.64
N CYS A 179 -16.58 4.22 10.83
CA CYS A 179 -17.30 4.43 9.59
C CYS A 179 -16.38 5.07 8.56
N LEU A 180 -16.72 4.97 7.30
CA LEU A 180 -15.91 5.42 6.18
C LEU A 180 -16.65 6.51 5.41
N PHE A 181 -15.99 7.65 5.20
CA PHE A 181 -16.58 8.81 4.54
C PHE A 181 -15.73 9.26 3.37
N ILE A 182 -16.35 9.51 2.23
CA ILE A 182 -15.71 10.17 1.08
C ILE A 182 -15.72 11.67 1.35
N VAL A 183 -14.55 12.26 1.57
CA VAL A 183 -14.38 13.69 1.78
C VAL A 183 -13.78 14.30 0.52
N PRO A 184 -14.55 15.15 -0.22
CA PRO A 184 -14.04 15.84 -1.39
C PRO A 184 -12.83 16.73 -1.06
N ARG A 185 -11.93 16.88 -2.02
CA ARG A 185 -10.70 17.67 -1.88
C ARG A 185 -10.95 19.08 -1.37
N ASP A 186 -12.01 19.72 -1.85
CA ASP A 186 -12.31 21.14 -1.60
C ASP A 186 -13.45 21.33 -0.58
N ALA A 187 -13.71 20.29 0.24
CA ALA A 187 -14.73 20.39 1.29
C ALA A 187 -14.37 21.52 2.28
N PRO A 188 -15.29 22.45 2.59
CA PRO A 188 -15.05 23.49 3.57
C PRO A 188 -14.68 22.91 4.95
N GLY A 189 -13.65 23.46 5.60
CA GLY A 189 -13.14 22.97 6.89
C GLY A 189 -12.15 21.80 6.75
N PHE A 190 -11.86 21.33 5.52
CA PHE A 190 -10.87 20.29 5.27
C PHE A 190 -9.52 20.90 4.92
N GLU A 191 -8.61 20.95 5.89
CA GLU A 191 -7.27 21.51 5.74
C GLU A 191 -6.19 20.43 5.61
N ARG A 192 -5.15 20.73 4.83
CA ARG A 192 -4.05 19.82 4.52
C ARG A 192 -2.72 20.54 4.73
N ARG A 193 -1.87 20.01 5.58
CA ARG A 193 -0.53 20.52 5.83
C ARG A 193 0.51 19.46 5.49
N PRO A 194 1.46 19.74 4.57
CA PRO A 194 2.53 18.78 4.25
C PRO A 194 3.42 18.54 5.48
N ILE A 195 3.82 17.28 5.64
CA ILE A 195 4.82 16.86 6.62
C ILE A 195 6.16 16.80 5.88
N ASP A 196 7.18 17.45 6.44
CA ASP A 196 8.53 17.36 5.93
C ASP A 196 9.14 15.99 6.32
N MET A 197 9.48 15.19 5.31
CA MET A 197 9.89 13.80 5.48
C MET A 197 11.29 13.57 4.91
N GLU A 198 12.10 12.79 5.62
CA GLU A 198 13.37 12.24 5.11
C GLU A 198 13.13 11.07 4.12
N LEU A 199 12.00 11.06 3.45
CA LEU A 199 11.59 10.04 2.50
C LEU A 199 11.59 10.60 1.09
N ASP A 200 12.52 10.09 0.25
CA ASP A 200 12.56 10.42 -1.17
C ASP A 200 11.49 9.60 -1.93
N ALA A 201 10.30 10.15 -2.03
CA ALA A 201 9.14 9.55 -2.68
C ALA A 201 8.37 10.58 -3.51
N VAL A 202 7.68 10.11 -4.54
CA VAL A 202 6.81 10.94 -5.38
C VAL A 202 5.65 11.51 -4.55
N GLU A 203 5.08 10.68 -3.69
CA GLU A 203 3.91 11.01 -2.88
C GLU A 203 4.32 11.65 -1.54
N ARG A 204 3.87 12.88 -1.34
CA ARG A 204 4.07 13.59 -0.08
C ARG A 204 3.13 13.09 1.01
N GLN A 205 3.54 13.28 2.26
CA GLN A 205 2.74 12.96 3.45
C GLN A 205 2.09 14.21 4.02
N PHE A 206 0.90 14.07 4.57
CA PHE A 206 0.13 15.21 5.08
C PHE A 206 -0.46 14.94 6.47
N GLU A 207 -0.54 16.01 7.24
CA GLU A 207 -1.46 16.16 8.35
C GLU A 207 -2.76 16.78 7.82
N LEU A 208 -3.90 16.23 8.24
CA LEU A 208 -5.24 16.71 7.89
C LEU A 208 -5.95 17.21 9.13
N THR A 209 -6.64 18.34 8.99
CA THR A 209 -7.59 18.85 9.99
C THR A 209 -9.00 18.83 9.37
N LEU A 210 -9.93 18.26 10.11
CA LEU A 210 -11.37 18.29 9.78
C LEU A 210 -12.03 19.17 10.84
N ASP A 211 -12.39 20.40 10.46
CA ASP A 211 -13.02 21.39 11.33
C ASP A 211 -14.49 21.53 10.92
N ASP A 212 -15.35 20.73 11.56
CA ASP A 212 -16.78 20.63 11.26
C ASP A 212 -17.09 20.47 9.76
N VAL A 213 -16.33 19.60 9.10
CA VAL A 213 -16.51 19.32 7.65
C VAL A 213 -17.90 18.75 7.41
N ARG A 214 -18.72 19.50 6.69
CA ARG A 214 -20.07 19.07 6.31
C ARG A 214 -20.06 18.25 5.02
N LEU A 215 -20.67 17.09 5.09
CA LEU A 215 -20.80 16.16 3.99
C LEU A 215 -22.26 15.76 3.82
N PRO A 216 -22.75 15.55 2.59
CA PRO A 216 -24.10 15.05 2.36
C PRO A 216 -24.31 13.67 2.98
N ALA A 217 -25.54 13.30 3.21
CA ALA A 217 -25.92 12.03 3.85
C ALA A 217 -25.33 10.80 3.14
N ASP A 218 -25.17 10.86 1.83
CA ASP A 218 -24.63 9.82 0.96
C ASP A 218 -23.08 9.78 0.89
N ALA A 219 -22.38 10.62 1.64
CA ALA A 219 -20.92 10.54 1.75
C ALA A 219 -20.42 9.33 2.56
N LEU A 220 -21.30 8.69 3.34
CA LEU A 220 -20.99 7.45 4.06
C LEU A 220 -20.87 6.29 3.05
N VAL A 221 -19.78 5.53 3.14
CA VAL A 221 -19.60 4.31 2.34
C VAL A 221 -20.05 3.11 3.16
N GLY A 222 -21.04 2.39 2.61
CA GLY A 222 -21.62 1.20 3.24
C GLY A 222 -22.53 1.54 4.43
N ASP A 223 -22.52 0.68 5.46
CA ASP A 223 -23.43 0.75 6.59
C ASP A 223 -22.71 1.22 7.86
N GLU A 224 -23.40 2.01 8.68
CA GLU A 224 -22.88 2.48 9.99
C GLU A 224 -22.55 1.30 10.94
N ASP A 225 -23.26 0.18 10.83
CA ASP A 225 -23.11 -0.96 11.74
C ASP A 225 -22.04 -1.96 11.27
N ALA A 226 -21.62 -1.91 10.02
CA ALA A 226 -20.65 -2.83 9.41
C ALA A 226 -19.24 -2.24 9.24
N GLY A 227 -18.97 -1.03 9.76
CA GLY A 227 -17.77 -0.26 9.46
C GLY A 227 -16.45 -0.98 9.72
N LEU A 228 -16.37 -1.85 10.73
CA LEU A 228 -15.15 -2.63 10.99
C LEU A 228 -14.89 -3.66 9.88
N LEU A 229 -15.90 -4.38 9.43
CA LEU A 229 -15.80 -5.34 8.32
C LEU A 229 -15.41 -4.62 7.02
N GLN A 230 -16.06 -3.48 6.76
CA GLN A 230 -15.79 -2.66 5.59
C GLN A 230 -14.36 -2.11 5.58
N LEU A 231 -13.86 -1.69 6.75
CA LEU A 231 -12.49 -1.22 6.91
C LEU A 231 -11.49 -2.34 6.58
N PHE A 232 -11.67 -3.53 7.13
CA PHE A 232 -10.76 -4.66 6.87
C PHE A 232 -10.78 -5.14 5.41
N ALA A 233 -11.88 -4.95 4.68
CA ALA A 233 -11.92 -5.24 3.26
C ALA A 233 -10.91 -4.42 2.44
N GLY A 234 -10.57 -3.19 2.88
CA GLY A 234 -9.48 -2.40 2.30
C GLY A 234 -8.12 -2.68 2.93
N LEU A 235 -8.07 -2.92 4.25
CA LEU A 235 -6.81 -3.11 4.98
C LEU A 235 -6.10 -4.44 4.69
N ASN A 236 -6.81 -5.50 4.27
CA ASN A 236 -6.17 -6.75 3.84
C ASN A 236 -5.45 -6.58 2.50
N PRO A 237 -6.09 -6.05 1.43
CA PRO A 237 -5.37 -5.65 0.21
C PRO A 237 -4.19 -4.73 0.47
N GLU A 238 -4.32 -3.75 1.36
CA GLU A 238 -3.23 -2.83 1.71
C GLU A 238 -1.98 -3.58 2.17
N ARG A 239 -2.13 -4.61 3.02
CA ARG A 239 -0.99 -5.41 3.49
C ARG A 239 -0.36 -6.24 2.38
N VAL A 240 -1.18 -6.82 1.50
CA VAL A 240 -0.70 -7.55 0.30
C VAL A 240 0.08 -6.62 -0.60
N MET A 241 -0.46 -5.45 -0.90
CA MET A 241 0.17 -4.46 -1.77
C MET A 241 1.44 -3.89 -1.15
N THR A 242 1.47 -3.68 0.18
CA THR A 242 2.68 -3.26 0.88
C THR A 242 3.77 -4.34 0.84
N ALA A 243 3.38 -5.62 0.87
CA ALA A 243 4.33 -6.71 0.65
C ALA A 243 4.89 -6.67 -0.78
N ALA A 244 4.05 -6.49 -1.81
CA ALA A 244 4.49 -6.32 -3.20
C ALA A 244 5.46 -5.14 -3.37
N PHE A 245 5.13 -3.99 -2.77
CA PHE A 245 5.98 -2.80 -2.73
C PHE A 245 7.37 -3.11 -2.14
N GLY A 246 7.41 -3.78 -0.97
CA GLY A 246 8.66 -4.16 -0.30
C GLY A 246 9.48 -5.17 -1.10
N ILE A 247 8.84 -6.20 -1.67
CA ILE A 247 9.49 -7.22 -2.51
C ILE A 247 10.09 -6.57 -3.76
N GLY A 248 9.32 -5.72 -4.46
CA GLY A 248 9.80 -5.00 -5.64
C GLY A 248 11.03 -4.15 -5.33
N MET A 249 10.98 -3.34 -4.27
CA MET A 249 12.12 -2.52 -3.82
C MET A 249 13.35 -3.38 -3.47
N GLY A 250 13.14 -4.50 -2.76
CA GLY A 250 14.23 -5.43 -2.42
C GLY A 250 14.85 -6.07 -3.66
N ARG A 251 14.05 -6.46 -4.64
CA ARG A 251 14.51 -6.98 -5.96
C ARG A 251 15.32 -5.95 -6.72
N TYR A 252 14.87 -4.70 -6.75
CA TYR A 252 15.63 -3.60 -7.36
C TYR A 252 17.01 -3.42 -6.71
N ALA A 253 17.07 -3.34 -5.39
CA ALA A 253 18.33 -3.18 -4.68
C ALA A 253 19.26 -4.37 -4.90
N LEU A 254 18.73 -5.59 -4.80
CA LEU A 254 19.47 -6.82 -5.05
C LEU A 254 20.01 -6.88 -6.49
N GLY A 255 19.21 -6.50 -7.48
CA GLY A 255 19.63 -6.43 -8.89
C GLY A 255 20.84 -5.52 -9.10
N LYS A 256 20.84 -4.33 -8.49
CA LYS A 256 21.99 -3.41 -8.51
C LYS A 256 23.24 -4.02 -7.86
N ALA A 257 23.06 -4.70 -6.72
CA ALA A 257 24.19 -5.34 -6.03
C ALA A 257 24.76 -6.51 -6.84
N LEU A 258 23.93 -7.31 -7.48
CA LEU A 258 24.35 -8.43 -8.33
C LEU A 258 25.12 -7.96 -9.57
N ALA A 259 24.64 -6.91 -10.23
CA ALA A 259 25.36 -6.30 -11.37
C ALA A 259 26.75 -5.83 -10.94
N TYR A 260 26.81 -5.04 -9.88
CA TYR A 260 28.08 -4.56 -9.34
C TYR A 260 29.03 -5.67 -8.91
N ALA A 261 28.52 -6.71 -8.22
CA ALA A 261 29.33 -7.81 -7.75
C ALA A 261 29.94 -8.68 -8.85
N ARG A 262 29.32 -8.71 -10.05
CA ARG A 262 29.82 -9.41 -11.23
C ARG A 262 30.95 -8.66 -11.93
N GLU A 263 30.96 -7.32 -11.87
CA GLU A 263 31.89 -6.46 -12.61
C GLU A 263 33.06 -5.97 -11.74
N ARG A 264 32.79 -5.62 -10.49
CA ARG A 264 33.81 -5.08 -9.59
C ARG A 264 34.84 -6.13 -9.23
N THR A 265 36.08 -5.91 -9.57
CA THR A 265 37.20 -6.82 -9.32
C THR A 265 38.07 -6.32 -8.17
N VAL A 266 38.40 -7.23 -7.25
CA VAL A 266 39.38 -7.05 -6.19
C VAL A 266 40.28 -8.30 -6.15
N TRP A 267 41.57 -8.13 -5.98
CA TRP A 267 42.54 -9.24 -5.99
C TRP A 267 42.40 -10.20 -7.17
N LYS A 268 42.17 -9.65 -8.38
CA LYS A 268 42.08 -10.38 -9.65
C LYS A 268 40.78 -11.17 -9.90
N THR A 269 39.79 -11.13 -9.00
CA THR A 269 38.49 -11.79 -9.20
C THR A 269 37.33 -10.82 -8.95
N PRO A 270 36.16 -11.01 -9.60
CA PRO A 270 34.96 -10.29 -9.24
C PRO A 270 34.63 -10.49 -7.76
N ILE A 271 34.14 -9.44 -7.10
CA ILE A 271 33.83 -9.53 -5.65
C ILE A 271 32.74 -10.55 -5.37
N GLY A 272 31.84 -10.82 -6.32
CA GLY A 272 30.83 -11.86 -6.24
C GLY A 272 31.37 -13.30 -6.13
N ALA A 273 32.66 -13.53 -6.42
CA ALA A 273 33.32 -14.82 -6.20
C ALA A 273 33.63 -15.09 -4.73
N HIS A 274 33.63 -14.07 -3.87
CA HIS A 274 33.91 -14.21 -2.45
C HIS A 274 32.63 -14.57 -1.68
N GLN A 275 32.68 -15.65 -0.89
CA GLN A 275 31.52 -16.15 -0.12
C GLN A 275 30.93 -15.08 0.81
N ALA A 276 31.76 -14.20 1.40
CA ALA A 276 31.32 -13.09 2.25
C ALA A 276 30.41 -12.06 1.51
N ILE A 277 30.45 -12.04 0.17
CA ILE A 277 29.56 -11.23 -0.67
C ILE A 277 28.44 -12.10 -1.25
N ALA A 278 28.78 -13.27 -1.80
CA ALA A 278 27.83 -14.15 -2.50
C ALA A 278 26.74 -14.69 -1.56
N HIS A 279 27.10 -15.17 -0.35
CA HIS A 279 26.14 -15.79 0.56
C HIS A 279 25.10 -14.83 1.10
N PRO A 280 25.41 -13.60 1.57
CA PRO A 280 24.38 -12.64 1.97
C PRO A 280 23.45 -12.20 0.83
N LEU A 281 23.94 -12.10 -0.42
CA LEU A 281 23.09 -11.81 -1.58
C LEU A 281 22.16 -12.99 -1.90
N ALA A 282 22.65 -14.22 -1.81
CA ALA A 282 21.83 -15.43 -1.96
C ALA A 282 20.77 -15.52 -0.87
N GLN A 283 21.11 -15.22 0.39
CA GLN A 283 20.15 -15.20 1.50
C GLN A 283 19.06 -14.13 1.29
N ALA A 284 19.45 -12.92 0.84
CA ALA A 284 18.48 -11.87 0.54
C ALA A 284 17.50 -12.29 -0.59
N HIS A 285 18.00 -12.98 -1.60
CA HIS A 285 17.16 -13.54 -2.66
C HIS A 285 16.16 -14.58 -2.11
N ILE A 286 16.62 -15.53 -1.29
CA ILE A 286 15.76 -16.55 -0.66
C ILE A 286 14.67 -15.88 0.18
N ASP A 287 15.03 -14.91 1.02
CA ASP A 287 14.08 -14.22 1.89
C ASP A 287 12.99 -13.47 1.07
N LEU A 288 13.37 -12.84 -0.05
CA LEU A 288 12.42 -12.18 -0.96
C LEU A 288 11.48 -13.19 -1.65
N GLU A 289 11.98 -14.33 -2.10
CA GLU A 289 11.16 -15.37 -2.73
C GLU A 289 10.17 -16.00 -1.73
N LEU A 290 10.58 -16.26 -0.50
CA LEU A 290 9.68 -16.74 0.56
C LEU A 290 8.59 -15.73 0.88
N ALA A 291 8.94 -14.44 0.95
CA ALA A 291 7.98 -13.35 1.15
C ALA A 291 6.99 -13.26 -0.01
N ARG A 292 7.45 -13.41 -1.26
CA ARG A 292 6.63 -13.42 -2.46
C ARG A 292 5.60 -14.53 -2.46
N LEU A 293 6.00 -15.76 -2.13
CA LEU A 293 5.08 -16.89 -2.02
C LEU A 293 3.99 -16.66 -0.98
N MET A 294 4.33 -16.06 0.17
CA MET A 294 3.33 -15.72 1.18
C MET A 294 2.40 -14.60 0.73
N MET A 295 2.91 -13.60 0.01
CA MET A 295 2.10 -12.54 -0.59
C MET A 295 1.11 -13.10 -1.62
N GLN A 296 1.55 -13.97 -2.52
CA GLN A 296 0.69 -14.63 -3.50
C GLN A 296 -0.41 -15.45 -2.83
N LYS A 297 -0.07 -16.20 -1.77
CA LYS A 297 -1.08 -16.92 -0.98
C LYS A 297 -2.13 -15.96 -0.42
N ALA A 298 -1.71 -14.84 0.17
CA ALA A 298 -2.62 -13.86 0.75
C ALA A 298 -3.55 -13.24 -0.29
N ALA A 299 -3.00 -12.86 -1.44
CA ALA A 299 -3.76 -12.29 -2.55
C ALA A 299 -4.80 -13.27 -3.10
N GLN A 300 -4.41 -14.52 -3.38
CA GLN A 300 -5.31 -15.56 -3.88
C GLN A 300 -6.44 -15.91 -2.90
N LEU A 301 -6.15 -15.94 -1.59
CA LEU A 301 -7.19 -16.15 -0.58
C LEU A 301 -8.18 -14.99 -0.56
N TYR A 302 -7.69 -13.77 -0.67
CA TYR A 302 -8.55 -12.58 -0.73
C TYR A 302 -9.46 -12.60 -1.96
N ASP A 303 -8.91 -12.87 -3.15
CA ASP A 303 -9.65 -12.94 -4.40
C ASP A 303 -10.66 -14.11 -4.43
N ALA A 304 -10.37 -15.18 -3.68
CA ALA A 304 -11.29 -16.30 -3.48
C ALA A 304 -12.41 -16.01 -2.45
N GLY A 305 -12.41 -14.85 -1.81
CA GLY A 305 -13.41 -14.46 -0.80
C GLY A 305 -13.18 -15.03 0.61
N ASP A 306 -12.01 -15.65 0.87
CA ASP A 306 -11.61 -16.07 2.21
C ASP A 306 -10.96 -14.89 2.97
N ASP A 307 -11.77 -13.96 3.43
CA ASP A 307 -11.32 -12.76 4.14
C ASP A 307 -10.53 -13.09 5.43
N ALA A 308 -10.84 -14.19 6.10
CA ALA A 308 -10.17 -14.60 7.34
C ALA A 308 -8.77 -15.17 7.05
N GLY A 309 -8.68 -16.13 6.14
CA GLY A 309 -7.40 -16.70 5.70
C GLY A 309 -6.51 -15.66 5.03
N ALA A 310 -7.10 -14.76 4.22
CA ALA A 310 -6.40 -13.64 3.60
C ALA A 310 -5.82 -12.69 4.67
N GLY A 311 -6.56 -12.35 5.70
CA GLY A 311 -6.11 -11.48 6.78
C GLY A 311 -4.90 -12.05 7.54
N GLU A 312 -4.93 -13.35 7.85
CA GLU A 312 -3.79 -14.04 8.49
C GLU A 312 -2.57 -14.07 7.56
N ALA A 313 -2.74 -14.53 6.32
CA ALA A 313 -1.66 -14.62 5.34
C ALA A 313 -1.09 -13.24 4.97
N ALA A 314 -1.92 -12.19 4.86
CA ALA A 314 -1.49 -10.82 4.56
C ALA A 314 -0.62 -10.21 5.67
N ASN A 315 -0.92 -10.50 6.94
CA ASN A 315 -0.06 -10.11 8.06
C ASN A 315 1.32 -10.78 7.95
N MET A 316 1.37 -12.10 7.71
CA MET A 316 2.64 -12.82 7.55
C MET A 316 3.42 -12.35 6.31
N ALA A 317 2.73 -12.13 5.18
CA ALA A 317 3.34 -11.62 3.95
C ALA A 317 3.98 -10.25 4.15
N LYS A 318 3.26 -9.32 4.77
CA LYS A 318 3.74 -7.97 5.04
C LYS A 318 4.95 -7.98 5.99
N TYR A 319 4.93 -8.82 7.02
CA TYR A 319 6.06 -8.99 7.92
C TYR A 319 7.30 -9.51 7.15
N ALA A 320 7.15 -10.63 6.45
CA ALA A 320 8.24 -11.26 5.71
C ALA A 320 8.84 -10.31 4.65
N ALA A 321 7.98 -9.62 3.87
CA ALA A 321 8.40 -8.68 2.84
C ALA A 321 9.15 -7.46 3.42
N GLY A 322 8.67 -6.92 4.55
CA GLY A 322 9.33 -5.80 5.21
C GLY A 322 10.72 -6.17 5.74
N GLU A 323 10.87 -7.35 6.34
CA GLU A 323 12.17 -7.86 6.82
C GLU A 323 13.12 -8.15 5.65
N ALA A 324 12.63 -8.84 4.61
CA ALA A 324 13.42 -9.17 3.43
C ALA A 324 13.88 -7.93 2.65
N CYS A 325 12.98 -6.94 2.48
CA CYS A 325 13.29 -5.67 1.83
C CYS A 325 14.43 -4.94 2.52
N VAL A 326 14.34 -4.75 3.84
CA VAL A 326 15.38 -4.06 4.61
C VAL A 326 16.71 -4.78 4.49
N LYS A 327 16.73 -6.12 4.64
CA LYS A 327 17.95 -6.92 4.47
C LYS A 327 18.56 -6.77 3.07
N ALA A 328 17.73 -6.84 2.02
CA ALA A 328 18.18 -6.72 0.64
C ALA A 328 18.81 -5.34 0.37
N VAL A 329 18.17 -4.26 0.85
CA VAL A 329 18.69 -2.90 0.72
C VAL A 329 20.00 -2.72 1.48
N ASP A 330 20.04 -3.13 2.76
CA ASP A 330 21.25 -3.02 3.58
C ASP A 330 22.41 -3.81 2.93
N GLN A 331 22.15 -5.03 2.47
CA GLN A 331 23.17 -5.85 1.82
C GLN A 331 23.63 -5.26 0.47
N ALA A 332 22.72 -4.66 -0.29
CA ALA A 332 23.07 -3.99 -1.55
C ALA A 332 24.00 -2.81 -1.31
N VAL A 333 23.68 -1.95 -0.35
CA VAL A 333 24.55 -0.80 0.03
C VAL A 333 25.93 -1.30 0.48
N HIS A 334 25.99 -2.32 1.33
CA HIS A 334 27.27 -2.91 1.77
C HIS A 334 28.08 -3.50 0.61
N THR A 335 27.42 -4.18 -0.34
CA THR A 335 28.10 -4.78 -1.49
C THR A 335 28.76 -3.72 -2.38
N LEU A 336 28.11 -2.56 -2.56
CA LEU A 336 28.67 -1.46 -3.32
C LEU A 336 29.68 -0.62 -2.53
N GLY A 337 29.73 -0.75 -1.21
CA GLY A 337 30.60 0.06 -0.34
C GLY A 337 30.26 1.56 -0.47
N GLY A 338 31.25 2.42 -0.60
CA GLY A 338 31.05 3.86 -0.76
C GLY A 338 30.13 4.22 -1.93
N ASN A 339 30.16 3.48 -3.04
CA ASN A 339 29.29 3.66 -4.17
C ASN A 339 27.79 3.46 -3.83
N GLY A 340 27.49 2.59 -2.87
CA GLY A 340 26.12 2.36 -2.38
C GLY A 340 25.47 3.58 -1.73
N LEU A 341 26.26 4.56 -1.32
CA LEU A 341 25.79 5.81 -0.72
C LEU A 341 25.76 6.98 -1.72
N THR A 342 26.23 6.79 -2.95
CA THR A 342 26.19 7.83 -3.97
C THR A 342 24.81 7.96 -4.60
N ARG A 343 24.47 9.17 -5.06
CA ARG A 343 23.25 9.43 -5.82
C ARG A 343 23.21 8.68 -7.16
N GLU A 344 24.37 8.48 -7.78
CA GLU A 344 24.52 7.77 -9.05
C GLU A 344 23.96 6.36 -9.01
N TYR A 345 24.23 5.61 -7.94
CA TYR A 345 23.69 4.25 -7.78
C TYR A 345 22.27 4.21 -7.21
N GLY A 346 21.83 5.27 -6.53
CA GLY A 346 20.46 5.47 -6.06
C GLY A 346 20.02 4.53 -4.92
N LEU A 347 20.95 3.80 -4.28
CA LEU A 347 20.61 2.87 -3.18
C LEU A 347 20.45 3.57 -1.84
N GLY A 348 21.20 4.66 -1.60
CA GLY A 348 21.18 5.37 -0.31
C GLY A 348 19.78 5.82 0.12
N ARG A 349 18.96 6.32 -0.82
CA ARG A 349 17.56 6.70 -0.59
C ARG A 349 16.67 5.52 -0.16
N LEU A 350 16.97 4.30 -0.61
CA LEU A 350 16.19 3.11 -0.26
C LEU A 350 16.38 2.71 1.20
N ILE A 351 17.43 3.17 1.89
CA ILE A 351 17.64 2.92 3.32
C ILE A 351 16.44 3.44 4.10
N THR A 352 16.01 4.67 3.87
CA THR A 352 14.84 5.25 4.51
C THR A 352 13.54 4.63 3.98
N ALA A 353 13.39 4.53 2.67
CA ALA A 353 12.19 3.99 2.03
C ALA A 353 11.87 2.54 2.46
N SER A 354 12.88 1.68 2.63
CA SER A 354 12.69 0.29 3.09
C SER A 354 12.08 0.20 4.50
N ARG A 355 12.27 1.23 5.34
CA ARG A 355 11.68 1.26 6.69
C ARG A 355 10.16 1.41 6.67
N VAL A 356 9.61 2.05 5.64
CA VAL A 356 8.15 2.17 5.47
C VAL A 356 7.51 0.78 5.48
N ALA A 357 8.09 -0.21 4.80
CA ALA A 357 7.59 -1.58 4.77
C ALA A 357 7.58 -2.29 6.14
N ARG A 358 8.32 -1.81 7.15
CA ARG A 358 8.26 -2.31 8.54
C ARG A 358 7.25 -1.57 9.40
N ILE A 359 6.95 -0.30 9.07
CA ILE A 359 6.16 0.60 9.91
C ILE A 359 4.68 0.58 9.47
N ALA A 360 4.44 0.80 8.17
CA ALA A 360 3.10 0.94 7.60
C ALA A 360 2.70 -0.33 6.79
N PRO A 361 1.39 -0.62 6.66
CA PRO A 361 0.23 0.00 7.34
C PRO A 361 0.09 -0.41 8.81
N VAL A 362 0.75 -1.47 9.21
CA VAL A 362 0.79 -1.99 10.59
C VAL A 362 2.23 -2.35 10.95
N SER A 363 2.67 -2.00 12.15
CA SER A 363 4.06 -2.27 12.56
C SER A 363 4.34 -3.77 12.67
N ARG A 364 5.61 -4.14 12.47
CA ARG A 364 6.06 -5.53 12.62
C ARG A 364 5.69 -6.13 13.98
N GLU A 365 5.75 -5.33 15.04
CA GLU A 365 5.43 -5.73 16.41
C GLU A 365 3.93 -6.06 16.56
N MET A 366 3.06 -5.26 15.95
CA MET A 366 1.61 -5.52 15.95
C MET A 366 1.26 -6.76 15.14
N ILE A 367 1.98 -7.05 14.05
CA ILE A 367 1.82 -8.32 13.32
C ILE A 367 2.24 -9.50 14.19
N LEU A 368 3.37 -9.41 14.87
CA LEU A 368 3.82 -10.48 15.79
C LEU A 368 2.82 -10.69 16.93
N ASN A 369 2.22 -9.63 17.47
CA ASN A 369 1.13 -9.73 18.44
C ASN A 369 -0.08 -10.45 17.84
N TYR A 370 -0.50 -10.09 16.61
CA TYR A 370 -1.60 -10.76 15.93
C TYR A 370 -1.32 -12.28 15.78
N VAL A 371 -0.17 -12.64 15.25
CA VAL A 371 0.22 -14.05 15.05
C VAL A 371 0.28 -14.78 16.39
N SER A 372 0.89 -14.18 17.42
CA SER A 372 0.96 -14.79 18.76
C SER A 372 -0.42 -15.07 19.34
N HIS A 373 -1.35 -14.13 19.24
CA HIS A 373 -2.66 -14.27 19.89
C HIS A 373 -3.68 -15.00 19.03
N GLN A 374 -3.78 -14.66 17.74
CA GLN A 374 -4.84 -15.17 16.88
C GLN A 374 -4.46 -16.51 16.23
N THR A 375 -3.22 -16.64 15.77
CA THR A 375 -2.76 -17.85 15.08
C THR A 375 -2.25 -18.91 16.05
N LEU A 376 -1.43 -18.52 17.06
CA LEU A 376 -0.81 -19.46 18.00
C LEU A 376 -1.58 -19.64 19.31
N GLY A 377 -2.63 -18.86 19.56
CA GLY A 377 -3.45 -18.95 20.76
C GLY A 377 -2.74 -18.56 22.07
N LEU A 378 -1.63 -17.80 21.99
CA LEU A 378 -0.90 -17.37 23.17
C LEU A 378 -1.67 -16.28 23.94
N PRO A 379 -1.50 -16.16 25.26
CA PRO A 379 -2.13 -15.11 26.06
C PRO A 379 -1.74 -13.70 25.58
N LYS A 380 -2.67 -12.77 25.66
CA LYS A 380 -2.41 -11.35 25.36
C LYS A 380 -1.53 -10.74 26.45
N SER A 381 -0.64 -9.82 26.04
CA SER A 381 0.21 -9.07 26.96
C SER A 381 -0.44 -7.77 27.46
N TYR A 382 -1.55 -7.36 26.86
CA TYR A 382 -2.31 -6.14 27.19
C TYR A 382 -3.78 -6.27 26.79
#